data_2cbb2094302cca3cb4c932e818eccafd
#
_entry.id   2cbb2094302cca3cb4c932e818eccafd
#
_cell.length_a   1.000
_cell.length_b   1.000
_cell.length_c   1.000
_cell.angle_alpha   90.00
_cell.angle_beta   90.00
_cell.angle_gamma   90.00
#
_symmetry.space_group_name_H-M   'P 1'
#
loop_
_entity.id
_entity.type
_entity.pdbx_description
1 polymer ?
#
loop_
_entity_poly.entity_id
_entity_poly.type
_entity_poly.pdbx_seq_one_letter_code
_entity_poly.pdbx_strand_id
1 'polypeptide(L)'
;MSLKKELEAEQVRHLALNGYCLVESGATVRQTLDQMRATGGAAALIMRGAELIGIFTERDVMRRVAGSPEALDAAVDDVMTGRPITVLPDTSAADALWLMDDHHFRNLPVIDRQGHVLGDMTYAALIQYLAARYPVEVLNRPPRPEQYPSKPEGGD
;
A
#
# COMPACT_ATOMS: atom_id res chain seq x y z
N MET A 1 2.07 24.87 -10.16
CA MET A 1 3.05 23.76 -9.99
C MET A 1 2.45 22.49 -10.57
N SER A 2 3.24 21.71 -11.31
CA SER A 2 2.73 20.47 -11.86
C SER A 2 2.57 19.41 -10.76
N LEU A 3 1.70 18.44 -10.99
CA LEU A 3 1.49 17.33 -10.07
C LEU A 3 2.80 16.59 -9.77
N LYS A 4 3.61 16.38 -10.80
CA LYS A 4 4.92 15.73 -10.65
C LYS A 4 5.79 16.49 -9.65
N LYS A 5 5.90 17.80 -9.79
CA LYS A 5 6.70 18.64 -8.89
C LYS A 5 6.16 18.65 -7.47
N GLU A 6 4.84 18.62 -7.31
CA GLU A 6 4.24 18.53 -5.98
C GLU A 6 4.60 17.22 -5.30
N LEU A 7 4.55 16.11 -6.02
CA LEU A 7 4.92 14.80 -5.47
C LEU A 7 6.41 14.70 -5.18
N GLU A 8 7.25 15.37 -5.99
CA GLU A 8 8.68 15.44 -5.73
C GLU A 8 9.02 16.25 -4.49
N ALA A 9 8.22 17.26 -4.18
CA ALA A 9 8.41 18.12 -3.02
C ALA A 9 7.77 17.57 -1.74
N GLU A 10 6.80 16.64 -1.86
CA GLU A 10 6.09 16.10 -0.71
C GLU A 10 6.86 14.93 -0.12
N GLN A 11 6.85 14.83 1.20
CA GLN A 11 7.47 13.72 1.91
C GLN A 11 6.43 12.68 2.32
N VAL A 12 6.82 11.42 2.28
CA VAL A 12 5.96 10.30 2.65
C VAL A 12 5.37 10.48 4.04
N ARG A 13 6.13 11.06 4.98
CA ARG A 13 5.64 11.28 6.37
C ARG A 13 4.35 12.08 6.45
N HIS A 14 4.04 12.88 5.45
CA HIS A 14 2.86 13.75 5.45
C HIS A 14 1.62 13.07 4.87
N LEU A 15 1.76 11.85 4.38
CA LEU A 15 0.63 11.05 3.90
C LEU A 15 -0.02 10.30 5.05
N ALA A 16 -1.23 9.79 4.84
CA ALA A 16 -1.87 8.93 5.81
C ALA A 16 -1.20 7.55 5.78
N LEU A 17 -0.57 7.14 6.87
CA LEU A 17 0.25 5.94 6.94
C LEU A 17 -0.35 4.86 7.84
N ASN A 18 -1.64 4.92 8.13
CA ASN A 18 -2.29 4.12 9.17
C ASN A 18 -3.08 2.91 8.67
N GLY A 19 -3.00 2.57 7.40
CA GLY A 19 -3.76 1.45 6.81
C GLY A 19 -3.10 0.09 7.00
N TYR A 20 -2.60 -0.21 8.18
CA TYR A 20 -1.86 -1.44 8.46
C TYR A 20 -2.09 -1.91 9.90
N CYS A 21 -1.69 -3.14 10.18
CA CYS A 21 -1.57 -3.65 11.55
C CYS A 21 -0.20 -4.27 11.76
N LEU A 22 0.22 -4.39 13.01
CA LEU A 22 1.46 -5.05 13.39
C LEU A 22 1.12 -6.44 13.92
N VAL A 23 1.85 -7.44 13.45
CA VAL A 23 1.65 -8.83 13.83
C VAL A 23 3.00 -9.42 14.21
N GLU A 24 3.05 -10.15 15.33
CA GLU A 24 4.31 -10.75 15.77
C GLU A 24 4.61 -12.01 14.95
N SER A 25 5.88 -12.21 14.64
CA SER A 25 6.38 -13.43 14.00
C SER A 25 5.89 -14.67 14.76
N GLY A 26 5.51 -15.69 14.03
CA GLY A 26 4.96 -16.92 14.60
C GLY A 26 3.45 -16.94 14.73
N ALA A 27 2.76 -15.82 14.56
CA ALA A 27 1.30 -15.80 14.51
C ALA A 27 0.82 -16.62 13.31
N THR A 28 -0.34 -17.26 13.46
CA THR A 28 -0.93 -18.00 12.33
C THR A 28 -1.48 -17.05 11.28
N VAL A 29 -1.62 -17.54 10.06
CA VAL A 29 -2.28 -16.81 8.99
C VAL A 29 -3.69 -16.39 9.42
N ARG A 30 -4.42 -17.30 10.07
CA ARG A 30 -5.77 -17.02 10.57
C ARG A 30 -5.78 -15.83 11.54
N GLN A 31 -4.87 -15.82 12.51
CA GLN A 31 -4.75 -14.72 13.48
C GLN A 31 -4.40 -13.41 12.75
N THR A 32 -3.53 -13.48 11.76
CA THR A 32 -3.13 -12.32 10.97
C THR A 32 -4.32 -11.75 10.18
N LEU A 33 -5.10 -12.61 9.55
CA LEU A 33 -6.30 -12.18 8.81
C LEU A 33 -7.34 -11.56 9.74
N ASP A 34 -7.53 -12.14 10.94
CA ASP A 34 -8.43 -11.57 11.93
C ASP A 34 -8.00 -10.19 12.36
N GLN A 35 -6.69 -10.00 12.55
CA GLN A 35 -6.13 -8.69 12.93
C GLN A 35 -6.31 -7.66 11.80
N MET A 36 -6.06 -8.06 10.56
CA MET A 36 -6.28 -7.19 9.40
C MET A 36 -7.74 -6.77 9.30
N ARG A 37 -8.65 -7.70 9.52
CA ARG A 37 -10.08 -7.41 9.49
C ARG A 37 -10.48 -6.45 10.61
N ALA A 38 -9.97 -6.67 11.82
CA ALA A 38 -10.28 -5.84 12.98
C ALA A 38 -9.81 -4.40 12.82
N THR A 39 -8.66 -4.19 12.17
CA THR A 39 -8.09 -2.86 11.98
C THR A 39 -8.51 -2.22 10.66
N GLY A 40 -9.12 -2.98 9.75
CA GLY A 40 -9.46 -2.49 8.42
C GLY A 40 -8.25 -2.26 7.52
N GLY A 41 -7.06 -2.72 7.92
CA GLY A 41 -5.83 -2.52 7.15
C GLY A 41 -5.70 -3.53 6.02
N ALA A 42 -5.11 -3.09 4.91
CA ALA A 42 -4.84 -3.94 3.75
C ALA A 42 -3.51 -4.70 3.88
N ALA A 43 -2.74 -4.42 4.92
CA ALA A 43 -1.44 -5.01 5.14
C ALA A 43 -1.20 -5.32 6.61
N ALA A 44 -0.51 -6.43 6.85
CA ALA A 44 0.06 -6.74 8.16
C ALA A 44 1.58 -6.66 8.03
N LEU A 45 2.20 -5.89 8.91
CA LEU A 45 3.66 -5.80 9.01
C LEU A 45 4.09 -6.79 10.08
N ILE A 46 4.94 -7.73 9.68
CA ILE A 46 5.33 -8.83 10.55
C ILE A 46 6.61 -8.45 11.30
N MET A 47 6.53 -8.48 12.61
CA MET A 47 7.58 -8.00 13.49
C MET A 47 8.22 -9.15 14.27
N ARG A 48 9.51 -9.08 14.43
CA ARG A 48 10.24 -9.90 15.41
C ARG A 48 10.77 -8.93 16.46
N GLY A 49 10.03 -8.77 17.56
CA GLY A 49 10.32 -7.71 18.51
C GLY A 49 10.14 -6.34 17.84
N ALA A 50 11.20 -5.55 17.81
CA ALA A 50 11.19 -4.23 17.19
C ALA A 50 11.59 -4.26 15.71
N GLU A 51 11.96 -5.42 15.16
CA GLU A 51 12.45 -5.55 13.80
C GLU A 51 11.33 -5.94 12.84
N LEU A 52 11.19 -5.18 11.74
CA LEU A 52 10.29 -5.53 10.66
C LEU A 52 10.94 -6.62 9.81
N ILE A 53 10.31 -7.80 9.75
CA ILE A 53 10.87 -8.95 9.02
C ILE A 53 10.07 -9.34 7.79
N GLY A 54 8.85 -8.87 7.65
CA GLY A 54 8.01 -9.25 6.52
C GLY A 54 6.78 -8.39 6.40
N ILE A 55 6.11 -8.57 5.27
CA ILE A 55 4.81 -7.95 5.01
C ILE A 55 3.86 -9.01 4.45
N PHE A 56 2.62 -8.97 4.89
CA PHE A 56 1.57 -9.88 4.44
C PHE A 56 0.39 -9.04 3.96
N THR A 57 0.04 -9.17 2.69
CA THR A 57 -0.96 -8.33 2.03
C THR A 57 -2.04 -9.20 1.40
N GLU A 58 -3.07 -8.54 0.86
CA GLU A 58 -4.12 -9.22 0.10
C GLU A 58 -3.57 -10.04 -1.06
N ARG A 59 -2.47 -9.57 -1.68
CA ARG A 59 -1.81 -10.32 -2.75
C ARG A 59 -1.29 -11.66 -2.24
N ASP A 60 -0.69 -11.70 -1.06
CA ASP A 60 -0.21 -12.94 -0.46
C ASP A 60 -1.36 -13.88 -0.14
N VAL A 61 -2.48 -13.35 0.31
CA VAL A 61 -3.69 -14.15 0.53
C VAL A 61 -4.13 -14.83 -0.76
N MET A 62 -4.22 -14.07 -1.84
CA MET A 62 -4.65 -14.58 -3.14
C MET A 62 -3.68 -15.62 -3.70
N ARG A 63 -2.39 -15.39 -3.55
CA ARG A 63 -1.37 -16.24 -4.16
C ARG A 63 -1.05 -17.48 -3.36
N ARG A 64 -1.10 -17.40 -2.03
CA ARG A 64 -0.52 -18.44 -1.15
C ARG A 64 -1.49 -19.04 -0.16
N VAL A 65 -2.67 -18.48 0.01
CA VAL A 65 -3.63 -18.93 1.02
C VAL A 65 -4.93 -19.38 0.39
N ALA A 66 -5.46 -18.64 -0.56
CA ALA A 66 -6.82 -18.88 -1.08
C ALA A 66 -7.02 -20.28 -1.67
N GLY A 67 -5.98 -20.86 -2.25
CA GLY A 67 -6.03 -22.21 -2.82
C GLY A 67 -5.65 -23.32 -1.85
N SER A 68 -5.29 -23.01 -0.62
CA SER A 68 -4.79 -23.97 0.37
C SER A 68 -5.34 -23.63 1.74
N PRO A 69 -6.57 -24.12 2.09
CA PRO A 69 -7.18 -23.80 3.38
C PRO A 69 -6.31 -24.20 4.58
N GLU A 70 -5.48 -25.21 4.44
CA GLU A 70 -4.56 -25.64 5.49
C GLU A 70 -3.49 -24.59 5.81
N ALA A 71 -3.24 -23.66 4.89
CA ALA A 71 -2.31 -22.57 5.12
C ALA A 71 -2.79 -21.62 6.23
N LEU A 72 -4.09 -21.62 6.53
CA LEU A 72 -4.65 -20.76 7.60
C LEU A 72 -4.06 -21.06 8.96
N ASP A 73 -3.63 -22.29 9.20
CA ASP A 73 -3.07 -22.70 10.48
C ASP A 73 -1.53 -22.70 10.49
N ALA A 74 -0.92 -22.37 9.36
CA ALA A 74 0.53 -22.19 9.26
C ALA A 74 0.93 -20.83 9.87
N ALA A 75 2.23 -20.71 10.20
CA ALA A 75 2.78 -19.44 10.63
C ALA A 75 2.74 -18.45 9.45
N VAL A 76 2.40 -17.20 9.73
CA VAL A 76 2.38 -16.16 8.70
C VAL A 76 3.76 -15.99 8.06
N ASP A 77 4.82 -16.29 8.80
CA ASP A 77 6.20 -16.27 8.32
C ASP A 77 6.41 -17.14 7.08
N ASP A 78 5.62 -18.21 6.96
CA ASP A 78 5.76 -19.16 5.84
C ASP A 78 5.13 -18.66 4.54
N VAL A 79 4.22 -17.69 4.63
CA VAL A 79 3.48 -17.19 3.47
C VAL A 79 3.65 -15.69 3.24
N MET A 80 4.32 -14.99 4.14
CA MET A 80 4.59 -13.55 3.97
C MET A 80 5.63 -13.29 2.90
N THR A 81 5.75 -12.04 2.49
CA THR A 81 6.90 -11.58 1.73
C THR A 81 7.95 -11.09 2.71
N GLY A 82 9.10 -11.78 2.74
CA GLY A 82 10.21 -11.44 3.63
C GLY A 82 11.03 -10.28 3.09
N ARG A 83 11.75 -9.60 3.96
CA ARG A 83 12.64 -8.49 3.63
C ARG A 83 11.93 -7.45 2.78
N PRO A 84 10.86 -6.84 3.29
CA PRO A 84 10.10 -5.86 2.51
C PRO A 84 10.97 -4.66 2.15
N ILE A 85 10.72 -4.10 0.98
CA ILE A 85 11.32 -2.81 0.62
C ILE A 85 10.65 -1.75 1.48
N THR A 86 11.46 -0.89 2.09
CA THR A 86 11.00 0.16 3.00
C THR A 86 11.49 1.51 2.51
N VAL A 87 10.85 2.56 2.99
CA VAL A 87 11.27 3.93 2.73
C VAL A 87 11.39 4.69 4.04
N LEU A 88 12.18 5.76 4.00
CA LEU A 88 12.34 6.67 5.13
C LEU A 88 11.23 7.72 5.09
N PRO A 89 10.91 8.33 6.25
CA PRO A 89 9.83 9.33 6.30
C PRO A 89 10.10 10.57 5.44
N ASP A 90 11.36 10.89 5.15
CA ASP A 90 11.72 12.03 4.30
C ASP A 90 11.84 11.66 2.82
N THR A 91 11.58 10.40 2.46
CA THR A 91 11.50 10.00 1.05
C THR A 91 10.39 10.80 0.37
N SER A 92 10.63 11.29 -0.85
CA SER A 92 9.59 12.01 -1.58
C SER A 92 8.46 11.07 -1.96
N ALA A 93 7.26 11.62 -2.03
CA ALA A 93 6.09 10.86 -2.50
C ALA A 93 6.31 10.34 -3.92
N ALA A 94 7.00 11.11 -4.76
CA ALA A 94 7.32 10.71 -6.12
C ALA A 94 8.23 9.48 -6.14
N ASP A 95 9.30 9.48 -5.34
CA ASP A 95 10.24 8.35 -5.29
C ASP A 95 9.55 7.10 -4.74
N ALA A 96 8.70 7.25 -3.73
CA ALA A 96 7.94 6.13 -3.19
C ALA A 96 6.97 5.57 -4.22
N LEU A 97 6.30 6.43 -4.98
CA LEU A 97 5.41 6.01 -6.06
C LEU A 97 6.17 5.24 -7.14
N TRP A 98 7.38 5.71 -7.49
CA TRP A 98 8.24 5.01 -8.44
C TRP A 98 8.60 3.61 -7.96
N LEU A 99 8.93 3.45 -6.68
CA LEU A 99 9.24 2.13 -6.11
C LEU A 99 8.02 1.21 -6.17
N MET A 100 6.85 1.73 -5.85
CA MET A 100 5.61 0.95 -5.90
C MET A 100 5.30 0.49 -7.32
N ASP A 101 5.47 1.38 -8.29
CA ASP A 101 5.22 1.07 -9.70
C ASP A 101 6.23 0.07 -10.24
N ASP A 102 7.50 0.28 -9.95
CA ASP A 102 8.61 -0.53 -10.44
C ASP A 102 8.52 -1.97 -9.94
N HIS A 103 8.12 -2.16 -8.69
CA HIS A 103 8.00 -3.47 -8.06
C HIS A 103 6.58 -4.03 -8.06
N HIS A 104 5.60 -3.28 -8.58
CA HIS A 104 4.17 -3.65 -8.55
C HIS A 104 3.65 -3.82 -7.12
N PHE A 105 4.15 -3.02 -6.18
CA PHE A 105 3.69 -3.00 -4.81
C PHE A 105 2.58 -1.97 -4.64
N ARG A 106 1.67 -2.22 -3.71
CA ARG A 106 0.64 -1.27 -3.30
C ARG A 106 0.85 -0.76 -1.89
N ASN A 107 1.87 -1.26 -1.22
CA ASN A 107 2.23 -0.96 0.15
C ASN A 107 3.74 -0.80 0.26
N LEU A 108 4.19 0.24 0.94
CA LEU A 108 5.60 0.45 1.28
C LEU A 108 5.68 0.80 2.75
N PRO A 109 6.22 -0.08 3.59
CA PRO A 109 6.46 0.27 4.99
C PRO A 109 7.39 1.46 5.10
N VAL A 110 7.07 2.35 6.04
CA VAL A 110 7.87 3.53 6.35
C VAL A 110 8.55 3.28 7.69
N ILE A 111 9.88 3.36 7.69
CA ILE A 111 10.67 3.14 8.90
C ILE A 111 11.58 4.34 9.13
N ASP A 112 11.98 4.56 10.39
CA ASP A 112 12.99 5.56 10.71
C ASP A 112 14.40 4.97 10.49
N ARG A 113 15.43 5.78 10.75
CA ARG A 113 16.82 5.35 10.53
C ARG A 113 17.26 4.26 11.51
N GLN A 114 16.55 4.10 12.61
CA GLN A 114 16.78 3.03 13.57
C GLN A 114 15.99 1.75 13.25
N GLY A 115 15.15 1.79 12.22
CA GLY A 115 14.37 0.64 11.80
C GLY A 115 12.99 0.54 12.45
N HIS A 116 12.57 1.54 13.22
CA HIS A 116 11.23 1.54 13.83
C HIS A 116 10.17 1.81 12.77
N VAL A 117 9.09 1.03 12.81
CA VAL A 117 7.96 1.21 11.89
C VAL A 117 7.21 2.48 12.26
N LEU A 118 7.07 3.39 11.30
CA LEU A 118 6.30 4.62 11.44
C LEU A 118 4.95 4.53 10.75
N GLY A 119 4.80 3.62 9.79
CA GLY A 119 3.55 3.47 9.07
C GLY A 119 3.72 2.64 7.82
N ASP A 120 2.70 2.66 6.98
CA ASP A 120 2.68 1.98 5.70
C ASP A 120 2.09 2.91 4.65
N MET A 121 2.85 3.25 3.63
CA MET A 121 2.36 4.06 2.52
C MET A 121 1.62 3.19 1.52
N THR A 122 0.44 3.62 1.12
CA THR A 122 -0.41 2.88 0.19
C THR A 122 -0.80 3.75 -0.99
N TYR A 123 -1.24 3.12 -2.08
CA TYR A 123 -1.90 3.86 -3.16
C TYR A 123 -3.12 4.63 -2.66
N ALA A 124 -3.87 4.04 -1.73
CA ALA A 124 -5.04 4.71 -1.15
C ALA A 124 -4.65 6.01 -0.45
N ALA A 125 -3.53 6.00 0.29
CA ALA A 125 -3.03 7.20 0.95
C ALA A 125 -2.66 8.29 -0.06
N LEU A 126 -2.04 7.90 -1.17
CA LEU A 126 -1.69 8.84 -2.23
C LEU A 126 -2.94 9.42 -2.89
N ILE A 127 -3.93 8.60 -3.19
CA ILE A 127 -5.20 9.06 -3.76
C ILE A 127 -5.88 10.03 -2.80
N GLN A 128 -5.91 9.75 -1.49
CA GLN A 128 -6.47 10.65 -0.48
C GLN A 128 -5.73 11.98 -0.43
N TYR A 129 -4.42 11.95 -0.52
CA TYR A 129 -3.60 13.15 -0.58
C TYR A 129 -3.97 14.03 -1.78
N LEU A 130 -4.06 13.42 -2.96
CA LEU A 130 -4.40 14.13 -4.17
C LEU A 130 -5.83 14.69 -4.12
N ALA A 131 -6.78 13.92 -3.59
CA ALA A 131 -8.15 14.37 -3.45
C ALA A 131 -8.29 15.55 -2.49
N ALA A 132 -7.46 15.60 -1.44
CA ALA A 132 -7.46 16.73 -0.50
C ALA A 132 -6.84 17.98 -1.11
N ARG A 133 -5.87 17.82 -2.01
CA ARG A 133 -5.16 18.94 -2.65
C ARG A 133 -5.96 19.55 -3.81
N TYR A 134 -6.73 18.74 -4.51
CA TYR A 134 -7.47 19.19 -5.69
C TYR A 134 -8.97 19.17 -5.41
N PRO A 135 -9.70 20.25 -5.79
CA PRO A 135 -11.15 20.29 -5.59
C PRO A 135 -11.85 19.11 -6.27
N VAL A 136 -12.94 18.66 -5.64
CA VAL A 136 -13.74 17.54 -6.15
C VAL A 136 -14.22 17.81 -7.59
N GLU A 137 -14.54 19.07 -7.92
CA GLU A 137 -14.98 19.44 -9.27
C GLU A 137 -13.92 19.12 -10.34
N VAL A 138 -12.64 19.19 -9.98
CA VAL A 138 -11.55 18.84 -10.92
C VAL A 138 -11.48 17.33 -11.12
N LEU A 139 -11.63 16.58 -10.03
CA LEU A 139 -11.50 15.12 -10.04
C LEU A 139 -12.71 14.43 -10.69
N ASN A 140 -13.91 14.99 -10.47
CA ASN A 140 -15.16 14.43 -10.97
C ASN A 140 -15.69 15.17 -12.20
N ARG A 141 -14.87 15.95 -12.83
CA ARG A 141 -15.24 16.70 -14.03
C ARG A 141 -15.63 15.72 -15.13
N PRO A 142 -16.83 15.85 -15.70
CA PRO A 142 -17.18 14.98 -16.82
C PRO A 142 -16.22 15.17 -17.98
N PRO A 143 -15.85 14.11 -18.67
CA PRO A 143 -14.98 14.24 -19.83
C PRO A 143 -15.67 15.08 -20.91
N ARG A 144 -14.91 15.96 -21.54
CA ARG A 144 -15.40 16.70 -22.69
C ARG A 144 -15.42 15.75 -23.88
N PRO A 145 -16.52 15.70 -24.65
CA PRO A 145 -16.62 14.77 -25.77
C PRO A 145 -15.47 14.89 -26.76
N GLU A 146 -14.96 16.09 -26.97
CA GLU A 146 -13.85 16.34 -27.90
C GLU A 146 -12.49 15.87 -27.41
N GLN A 147 -12.37 15.47 -26.15
CA GLN A 147 -11.10 14.97 -25.59
C GLN A 147 -10.91 13.48 -25.83
N TYR A 148 -11.94 12.81 -26.28
CA TYR A 148 -11.90 11.37 -26.49
C TYR A 148 -12.35 11.07 -27.92
N PRO A 149 -11.65 10.17 -28.61
CA PRO A 149 -12.14 9.73 -29.91
C PRO A 149 -13.52 9.12 -29.72
N SER A 150 -14.48 9.61 -30.51
CA SER A 150 -15.78 8.99 -30.54
C SER A 150 -15.64 7.57 -31.09
N LYS A 151 -16.32 6.62 -30.48
CA LYS A 151 -16.37 5.29 -31.05
C LYS A 151 -17.04 5.40 -32.42
N PRO A 152 -16.52 4.71 -33.44
CA PRO A 152 -17.22 4.67 -34.70
C PRO A 152 -18.62 4.12 -34.47
N GLU A 153 -19.61 4.76 -35.04
CA GLU A 153 -20.97 4.23 -34.99
C GLU A 153 -20.97 2.85 -35.63
N GLY A 154 -21.63 1.92 -34.99
CA GLY A 154 -21.66 0.55 -35.47
C GLY A 154 -20.41 -0.25 -35.15
N GLY A 155 -19.53 0.31 -34.36
CA GLY A 155 -18.36 -0.40 -33.84
C GLY A 155 -18.68 -1.24 -32.62
N ASP A 156 -19.79 -1.84 -32.60
CA ASP A 156 -20.33 -2.71 -31.59
C ASP A 156 -20.16 -4.18 -32.00
#